data_f42600350e8fe130aaf6a3582e2185b1
#
_entry.id   f42600350e8fe130aaf6a3582e2185b1
#
_cell.length_a   1.000
_cell.length_b   1.000
_cell.length_c   1.000
_cell.angle_alpha   90.00
_cell.angle_beta   90.00
_cell.angle_gamma   90.00
#
_symmetry.space_group_name_H-M   'P 1'
#
loop_
_entity.id
_entity.type
_entity.pdbx_description
1 polymer ?
#
loop_
_entity_poly.entity_id
_entity_poly.type
_entity_poly.pdbx_seq_one_letter_code
_entity_poly.pdbx_strand_id
1 'polypeptide(L)'
;MYAAEIGISVNSGLYFTFMAVICDLSRLFSGRQVDKGRITLVISLGMYLAAVTFFLLAALKELMHWNPVFSSYLYIGIALSQGVAFGTMFPAFNTLFVNLAPNNQRGTATSTYLTSWDVGIGIGLMAGGSIAQELGGFNYAYLSGACLTVLSTFFFLFKAGPHFNRHKLR
;
A
#
# COMPACT_ATOMS: atom_id res chain seq x y z
N MET A 1 15.99 7.72 -5.59
CA MET A 1 17.02 7.31 -4.60
C MET A 1 17.25 5.80 -4.66
N TYR A 2 16.30 4.93 -4.28
CA TYR A 2 16.50 3.47 -4.24
C TYR A 2 16.96 2.85 -5.57
N ALA A 3 16.30 3.16 -6.69
CA ALA A 3 16.71 2.65 -8.01
C ALA A 3 18.16 3.03 -8.39
N ALA A 4 18.59 4.23 -8.03
CA ALA A 4 19.97 4.68 -8.24
C ALA A 4 20.95 3.97 -7.30
N GLU A 5 20.55 3.68 -6.06
CA GLU A 5 21.35 2.94 -5.08
C GLU A 5 21.66 1.52 -5.56
N ILE A 6 20.69 0.84 -6.14
CA ILE A 6 20.84 -0.55 -6.61
C ILE A 6 21.26 -0.66 -8.08
N GLY A 7 21.49 0.46 -8.78
CA GLY A 7 22.01 0.48 -10.15
C GLY A 7 20.97 0.19 -11.24
N ILE A 8 19.67 0.34 -10.96
CA ILE A 8 18.62 0.21 -11.96
C ILE A 8 18.66 1.44 -12.90
N SER A 9 18.79 1.20 -14.21
CA SER A 9 18.81 2.25 -15.24
C SER A 9 17.43 2.89 -15.51
N VAL A 10 16.35 2.30 -15.00
CA VAL A 10 14.99 2.81 -15.14
C VAL A 10 14.82 4.08 -14.33
N ASN A 11 14.35 5.15 -14.97
CA ASN A 11 14.07 6.42 -14.31
C ASN A 11 13.01 6.24 -13.22
N SER A 12 13.33 6.68 -11.99
CA SER A 12 12.39 6.62 -10.86
C SER A 12 11.07 7.35 -11.15
N GLY A 13 11.06 8.37 -12.00
CA GLY A 13 9.85 9.04 -12.47
C GLY A 13 8.89 8.10 -13.19
N LEU A 14 9.41 7.18 -14.03
CA LEU A 14 8.59 6.17 -14.71
C LEU A 14 7.92 5.22 -13.71
N TYR A 15 8.62 4.81 -12.65
CA TYR A 15 8.03 4.00 -11.58
C TYR A 15 6.77 4.64 -11.01
N PHE A 16 6.87 5.90 -10.58
CA PHE A 16 5.75 6.62 -10.00
C PHE A 16 4.64 6.89 -11.02
N THR A 17 4.99 7.15 -12.29
CA THR A 17 4.00 7.35 -13.36
C THR A 17 3.19 6.08 -13.58
N PHE A 18 3.83 4.93 -13.75
CA PHE A 18 3.14 3.65 -13.90
C PHE A 18 2.29 3.31 -12.67
N MET A 19 2.84 3.50 -11.47
CA MET A 19 2.10 3.29 -10.24
C MET A 19 0.86 4.18 -10.17
N ALA A 20 0.96 5.48 -10.50
CA ALA A 20 -0.14 6.42 -10.46
C ALA A 20 -1.25 6.09 -11.47
N VAL A 21 -0.87 5.82 -12.72
CA VAL A 21 -1.84 5.45 -13.78
C VAL A 21 -2.63 4.19 -13.39
N ILE A 22 -1.93 3.16 -12.92
CA ILE A 22 -2.59 1.93 -12.50
C ILE A 22 -3.42 2.13 -11.23
N CYS A 23 -2.96 2.97 -10.30
CA CYS A 23 -3.70 3.33 -9.11
C CYS A 23 -5.07 3.94 -9.48
N ASP A 24 -5.10 4.89 -10.42
CA ASP A 24 -6.35 5.53 -10.86
C ASP A 24 -7.26 4.56 -11.62
N LEU A 25 -6.71 3.74 -12.50
CA LEU A 25 -7.48 2.70 -13.19
C LEU A 25 -8.08 1.67 -12.21
N SER A 26 -7.31 1.27 -11.21
CA SER A 26 -7.74 0.29 -10.20
C SER A 26 -8.89 0.81 -9.33
N ARG A 27 -8.96 2.13 -9.08
CA ARG A 27 -10.09 2.76 -8.37
C ARG A 27 -11.42 2.56 -9.07
N LEU A 28 -11.43 2.60 -10.40
CA LEU A 28 -12.66 2.39 -11.19
C LEU A 28 -13.21 0.96 -11.04
N PHE A 29 -12.31 -0.04 -10.96
CA PHE A 29 -12.71 -1.43 -10.79
C PHE A 29 -13.05 -1.77 -9.34
N SER A 30 -12.27 -1.26 -8.38
CA SER A 30 -12.49 -1.52 -6.95
C SER A 30 -13.80 -0.93 -6.45
N GLY A 31 -14.18 0.26 -6.93
CA GLY A 31 -15.46 0.89 -6.59
C GLY A 31 -16.64 -0.04 -6.80
N ARG A 32 -16.71 -0.73 -7.94
CA ARG A 32 -17.78 -1.70 -8.24
C ARG A 32 -17.84 -2.87 -7.24
N GLN A 33 -16.72 -3.32 -6.69
CA GLN A 33 -16.70 -4.39 -5.70
C GLN A 33 -17.07 -3.87 -4.31
N VAL A 34 -16.66 -2.66 -3.99
CA VAL A 34 -17.03 -1.94 -2.75
C VAL A 34 -18.56 -1.72 -2.73
N ASP A 35 -19.15 -1.28 -3.84
CA ASP A 35 -20.60 -1.09 -3.98
C ASP A 35 -21.39 -2.39 -3.80
N LYS A 36 -20.80 -3.54 -4.15
CA LYS A 36 -21.38 -4.87 -3.88
C LYS A 36 -21.20 -5.33 -2.42
N GLY A 37 -20.73 -4.46 -1.52
CA GLY A 37 -20.56 -4.76 -0.11
C GLY A 37 -19.32 -5.60 0.24
N ARG A 38 -18.40 -5.83 -0.71
CA ARG A 38 -17.19 -6.66 -0.53
C ARG A 38 -15.99 -5.86 0.00
N ILE A 39 -16.25 -4.88 0.87
CA ILE A 39 -15.26 -3.91 1.36
C ILE A 39 -14.06 -4.61 2.02
N THR A 40 -14.33 -5.50 2.97
CA THR A 40 -13.26 -6.21 3.72
C THR A 40 -12.40 -7.09 2.83
N LEU A 41 -12.99 -7.73 1.80
CA LEU A 41 -12.24 -8.53 0.84
C LEU A 41 -11.32 -7.68 0.00
N VAL A 42 -11.81 -6.54 -0.53
CA VAL A 42 -11.00 -5.62 -1.34
C VAL A 42 -9.82 -5.07 -0.53
N ILE A 43 -10.06 -4.68 0.72
CA ILE A 43 -9.00 -4.21 1.62
C ILE A 43 -7.97 -5.31 1.86
N SER A 44 -8.41 -6.52 2.21
CA SER A 44 -7.50 -7.65 2.50
C SER A 44 -6.61 -8.01 1.32
N LEU A 45 -7.19 -8.07 0.10
CA LEU A 45 -6.42 -8.34 -1.12
C LEU A 45 -5.41 -7.22 -1.42
N GLY A 46 -5.81 -5.96 -1.25
CA GLY A 46 -4.92 -4.82 -1.43
C GLY A 46 -3.76 -4.82 -0.42
N MET A 47 -4.04 -5.08 0.86
CA MET A 47 -3.01 -5.19 1.90
C MET A 47 -2.05 -6.35 1.64
N TYR A 48 -2.56 -7.51 1.24
CA TYR A 48 -1.73 -8.66 0.88
C TYR A 48 -0.81 -8.33 -0.29
N LEU A 49 -1.36 -7.72 -1.35
CA LEU A 49 -0.58 -7.32 -2.51
C LEU A 49 0.48 -6.27 -2.15
N ALA A 50 0.15 -5.30 -1.29
CA ALA A 50 1.11 -4.32 -0.78
C ALA A 50 2.24 -4.99 0.01
N ALA A 51 1.95 -5.94 0.88
CA ALA A 51 2.96 -6.68 1.63
C ALA A 51 3.93 -7.42 0.69
N VAL A 52 3.39 -8.13 -0.31
CA VAL A 52 4.20 -8.84 -1.31
C VAL A 52 5.10 -7.88 -2.08
N THR A 53 4.58 -6.73 -2.53
CA THR A 53 5.37 -5.75 -3.27
C THR A 53 6.47 -5.11 -2.42
N PHE A 54 6.24 -4.87 -1.14
CA PHE A 54 7.29 -4.39 -0.24
C PHE A 54 8.38 -5.44 0.02
N PHE A 55 8.03 -6.72 0.15
CA PHE A 55 9.03 -7.79 0.21
C PHE A 55 9.84 -7.89 -1.07
N LEU A 56 9.20 -7.78 -2.23
CA LEU A 56 9.91 -7.80 -3.51
C LEU A 56 10.84 -6.58 -3.66
N LEU A 57 10.44 -5.39 -3.21
CA LEU A 57 11.32 -4.23 -3.16
C LEU A 57 12.52 -4.47 -2.24
N ALA A 58 12.31 -5.03 -1.07
CA ALA A 58 13.40 -5.35 -0.15
C ALA A 58 14.40 -6.35 -0.76
N ALA A 59 13.91 -7.36 -1.47
CA ALA A 59 14.73 -8.40 -2.11
C ALA A 59 15.37 -7.94 -3.43
N LEU A 60 14.94 -6.82 -4.00
CA LEU A 60 15.34 -6.39 -5.34
C LEU A 60 16.84 -6.11 -5.44
N LYS A 61 17.48 -5.65 -4.36
CA LYS A 61 18.92 -5.42 -4.28
C LYS A 61 19.71 -6.70 -4.52
N GLU A 62 19.31 -7.80 -3.89
CA GLU A 62 19.94 -9.11 -4.07
C GLU A 62 19.69 -9.67 -5.49
N LEU A 63 18.48 -9.50 -6.00
CA LEU A 63 18.11 -9.93 -7.34
C LEU A 63 18.88 -9.18 -8.44
N MET A 64 19.25 -7.92 -8.20
CA MET A 64 20.10 -7.14 -9.12
C MET A 64 21.47 -7.76 -9.32
N HIS A 65 22.07 -8.35 -8.27
CA HIS A 65 23.35 -9.05 -8.38
C HIS A 65 23.27 -10.33 -9.23
N TRP A 66 22.09 -10.97 -9.28
CA TRP A 66 21.87 -12.18 -10.05
C TRP A 66 21.55 -11.93 -11.51
N ASN A 67 20.60 -11.04 -11.78
CA ASN A 67 20.16 -10.73 -13.14
C ASN A 67 19.64 -9.28 -13.24
N PRO A 68 20.48 -8.32 -13.68
CA PRO A 68 20.11 -6.91 -13.77
C PRO A 68 18.92 -6.63 -14.70
N VAL A 69 18.83 -7.36 -15.82
CA VAL A 69 17.76 -7.19 -16.81
C VAL A 69 16.41 -7.61 -16.23
N PHE A 70 16.35 -8.78 -15.62
CA PHE A 70 15.15 -9.28 -14.96
C PHE A 70 14.70 -8.34 -13.83
N SER A 71 15.64 -7.84 -13.02
CA SER A 71 15.36 -6.95 -11.91
C SER A 71 14.79 -5.60 -12.37
N SER A 72 15.21 -5.10 -13.52
CA SER A 72 14.66 -3.87 -14.11
C SER A 72 13.19 -4.05 -14.54
N TYR A 73 12.85 -5.17 -15.16
CA TYR A 73 11.44 -5.50 -15.48
C TYR A 73 10.61 -5.76 -14.22
N LEU A 74 11.18 -6.45 -13.23
CA LEU A 74 10.52 -6.70 -11.96
C LEU A 74 10.21 -5.39 -11.22
N TYR A 75 11.12 -4.42 -11.27
CA TYR A 75 10.91 -3.10 -10.67
C TYR A 75 9.66 -2.40 -11.24
N ILE A 76 9.46 -2.45 -12.56
CA ILE A 76 8.24 -1.93 -13.20
C ILE A 76 7.03 -2.78 -12.80
N GLY A 77 7.14 -4.10 -12.79
CA GLY A 77 6.07 -4.99 -12.34
C GLY A 77 5.62 -4.71 -10.90
N ILE A 78 6.56 -4.38 -10.01
CA ILE A 78 6.27 -3.96 -8.63
C ILE A 78 5.50 -2.62 -8.64
N ALA A 79 5.89 -1.64 -9.47
CA ALA A 79 5.18 -0.37 -9.58
C ALA A 79 3.71 -0.56 -9.98
N LEU A 80 3.45 -1.41 -10.99
CA LEU A 80 2.10 -1.73 -11.43
C LEU A 80 1.29 -2.42 -10.32
N SER A 81 1.87 -3.41 -9.66
CA SER A 81 1.23 -4.16 -8.56
C SER A 81 0.93 -3.26 -7.37
N GLN A 82 1.84 -2.35 -7.04
CA GLN A 82 1.68 -1.38 -5.96
C GLN A 82 0.59 -0.36 -6.30
N GLY A 83 0.49 0.06 -7.57
CA GLY A 83 -0.62 0.88 -8.07
C GLY A 83 -1.98 0.20 -7.88
N VAL A 84 -2.09 -1.11 -8.18
CA VAL A 84 -3.31 -1.89 -7.90
C VAL A 84 -3.62 -1.94 -6.40
N ALA A 85 -2.61 -2.23 -5.57
CA ALA A 85 -2.79 -2.33 -4.13
C ALA A 85 -3.34 -1.03 -3.53
N PHE A 86 -2.68 0.10 -3.77
CA PHE A 86 -3.10 1.39 -3.22
C PHE A 86 -4.39 1.91 -3.87
N GLY A 87 -4.57 1.72 -5.18
CA GLY A 87 -5.77 2.13 -5.89
C GLY A 87 -7.03 1.40 -5.42
N THR A 88 -6.91 0.17 -4.96
CA THR A 88 -8.03 -0.59 -4.42
C THR A 88 -8.27 -0.29 -2.94
N MET A 89 -7.21 -0.18 -2.13
CA MET A 89 -7.34 0.03 -0.68
C MET A 89 -7.88 1.41 -0.32
N PHE A 90 -7.41 2.47 -0.98
CA PHE A 90 -7.76 3.84 -0.60
C PHE A 90 -9.27 4.10 -0.56
N PRO A 91 -10.05 3.86 -1.64
CA PRO A 91 -11.49 4.06 -1.61
C PRO A 91 -12.21 3.07 -0.68
N ALA A 92 -11.72 1.85 -0.57
CA ALA A 92 -12.32 0.82 0.27
C ALA A 92 -12.20 1.16 1.77
N PHE A 93 -11.06 1.66 2.22
CA PHE A 93 -10.89 2.14 3.60
C PHE A 93 -11.76 3.37 3.88
N ASN A 94 -11.81 4.34 2.97
CA ASN A 94 -12.71 5.49 3.14
C ASN A 94 -14.15 5.05 3.31
N THR A 95 -14.62 4.13 2.47
CA THR A 95 -15.98 3.56 2.56
C THR A 95 -16.20 2.81 3.88
N LEU A 96 -15.18 2.09 4.37
CA LEU A 96 -15.23 1.40 5.66
C LEU A 96 -15.49 2.40 6.79
N PHE A 97 -14.74 3.50 6.86
CA PHE A 97 -14.91 4.54 7.87
C PHE A 97 -16.28 5.21 7.79
N VAL A 98 -16.72 5.54 6.56
CA VAL A 98 -18.03 6.16 6.33
C VAL A 98 -19.18 5.24 6.72
N ASN A 99 -19.06 3.93 6.49
CA ASN A 99 -20.10 2.96 6.83
C ASN A 99 -20.20 2.65 8.33
N LEU A 100 -19.19 2.99 9.11
CA LEU A 100 -19.23 2.92 10.57
C LEU A 100 -19.83 4.18 11.23
N ALA A 101 -19.92 5.28 10.46
CA ALA A 101 -20.37 6.56 10.98
C ALA A 101 -21.88 6.80 10.72
N PRO A 102 -22.58 7.45 11.68
CA PRO A 102 -23.95 7.94 11.46
C PRO A 102 -24.00 8.94 10.32
N ASN A 103 -25.21 9.14 9.75
CA ASN A 103 -25.39 10.00 8.57
C ASN A 103 -24.89 11.44 8.73
N ASN A 104 -25.04 12.00 9.94
CA ASN A 104 -24.64 13.36 10.29
C ASN A 104 -23.13 13.50 10.57
N GLN A 105 -22.36 12.40 10.59
CA GLN A 105 -20.92 12.39 10.92
C GLN A 105 -20.03 11.81 9.81
N ARG A 106 -20.56 11.63 8.60
CA ARG A 106 -19.80 11.06 7.48
C ARG A 106 -18.61 11.92 7.06
N GLY A 107 -18.76 13.24 7.07
CA GLY A 107 -17.66 14.16 6.80
C GLY A 107 -16.53 14.00 7.81
N THR A 108 -16.86 13.89 9.10
CA THR A 108 -15.89 13.62 10.17
C THR A 108 -15.18 12.28 9.97
N ALA A 109 -15.91 11.23 9.59
CA ALA A 109 -15.32 9.92 9.32
C ALA A 109 -14.31 9.97 8.16
N THR A 110 -14.64 10.64 7.07
CA THR A 110 -13.72 10.85 5.95
C THR A 110 -12.48 11.65 6.37
N SER A 111 -12.67 12.75 7.12
CA SER A 111 -11.56 13.56 7.62
C SER A 111 -10.65 12.77 8.55
N THR A 112 -11.21 11.96 9.46
CA THR A 112 -10.44 11.09 10.35
C THR A 112 -9.60 10.08 9.56
N TYR A 113 -10.19 9.47 8.51
CA TYR A 113 -9.47 8.57 7.63
C TYR A 113 -8.30 9.28 6.93
N LEU A 114 -8.54 10.44 6.31
CA LEU A 114 -7.51 11.20 5.60
C LEU A 114 -6.40 11.65 6.55
N THR A 115 -6.75 12.16 7.73
CA THR A 115 -5.76 12.56 8.74
C THR A 115 -4.90 11.37 9.19
N SER A 116 -5.49 10.19 9.42
CA SER A 116 -4.72 9.00 9.79
C SER A 116 -3.79 8.55 8.66
N TRP A 117 -4.20 8.72 7.40
CA TRP A 117 -3.35 8.47 6.23
C TRP A 117 -2.15 9.42 6.18
N ASP A 118 -2.38 10.73 6.32
CA ASP A 118 -1.32 11.74 6.29
C ASP A 118 -0.31 11.56 7.43
N VAL A 119 -0.81 11.30 8.64
CA VAL A 119 0.05 11.00 9.81
C VAL A 119 0.87 9.73 9.56
N GLY A 120 0.23 8.69 9.00
CA GLY A 120 0.91 7.43 8.66
C GLY A 120 2.02 7.63 7.64
N ILE A 121 1.79 8.42 6.59
CA ILE A 121 2.81 8.78 5.60
C ILE A 121 3.96 9.56 6.27
N GLY A 122 3.65 10.56 7.08
CA GLY A 122 4.66 11.38 7.75
C GLY A 122 5.58 10.54 8.64
N ILE A 123 5.00 9.72 9.52
CA ILE A 123 5.77 8.81 10.39
C ILE A 123 6.55 7.79 9.56
N GLY A 124 5.92 7.22 8.51
CA GLY A 124 6.53 6.22 7.64
C GLY A 124 7.75 6.76 6.89
N LEU A 125 7.69 7.98 6.37
CA LEU A 125 8.82 8.63 5.68
C LEU A 125 9.98 8.92 6.64
N MET A 126 9.68 9.42 7.85
CA MET A 126 10.70 9.69 8.85
C MET A 126 11.38 8.38 9.31
N ALA A 127 10.60 7.39 9.71
CA ALA A 127 11.13 6.10 10.17
C ALA A 127 11.87 5.36 9.06
N GLY A 128 11.32 5.32 7.84
CA GLY A 128 11.95 4.68 6.70
C GLY A 128 13.27 5.36 6.29
N GLY A 129 13.32 6.69 6.34
CA GLY A 129 14.53 7.45 6.10
C GLY A 129 15.62 7.17 7.15
N SER A 130 15.28 7.17 8.44
CA SER A 130 16.20 6.85 9.53
C SER A 130 16.72 5.41 9.42
N ILE A 131 15.85 4.43 9.17
CA ILE A 131 16.23 3.02 8.98
C ILE A 131 17.20 2.88 7.80
N ALA A 132 16.93 3.54 6.67
CA ALA A 132 17.80 3.48 5.50
C ALA A 132 19.17 4.08 5.77
N GLN A 133 19.28 5.15 6.58
CA GLN A 133 20.54 5.76 6.96
C GLN A 133 21.34 4.92 7.95
N GLU A 134 20.69 4.41 8.99
CA GLU A 134 21.35 3.65 10.06
C GLU A 134 21.77 2.25 9.63
N LEU A 135 20.95 1.56 8.85
CA LEU A 135 21.24 0.19 8.40
C LEU A 135 21.92 0.11 7.03
N GLY A 136 22.17 1.26 6.40
CA GLY A 136 22.97 1.33 5.18
C GLY A 136 22.24 0.91 3.89
N GLY A 137 20.92 1.11 3.82
CA GLY A 137 20.19 0.89 2.57
C GLY A 137 18.67 0.94 2.68
N PHE A 138 18.04 1.33 1.59
CA PHE A 138 16.57 1.38 1.48
C PHE A 138 15.91 -0.01 1.51
N ASN A 139 16.65 -1.08 1.21
CA ASN A 139 16.15 -2.45 1.31
C ASN A 139 15.66 -2.78 2.73
N TYR A 140 16.35 -2.29 3.77
CA TYR A 140 15.93 -2.46 5.17
C TYR A 140 14.67 -1.65 5.50
N ALA A 141 14.54 -0.45 4.95
CA ALA A 141 13.33 0.35 5.09
C ALA A 141 12.11 -0.34 4.43
N TYR A 142 12.28 -0.91 3.24
CA TYR A 142 11.22 -1.68 2.59
C TYR A 142 10.91 -2.99 3.33
N LEU A 143 11.91 -3.66 3.90
CA LEU A 143 11.70 -4.86 4.71
C LEU A 143 10.89 -4.53 5.97
N SER A 144 11.22 -3.46 6.67
CA SER A 144 10.46 -3.01 7.84
C SER A 144 9.01 -2.64 7.47
N GLY A 145 8.82 -1.94 6.34
CA GLY A 145 7.51 -1.65 5.78
C GLY A 145 6.71 -2.90 5.44
N ALA A 146 7.36 -3.93 4.86
CA ALA A 146 6.75 -5.22 4.60
C ALA A 146 6.26 -5.90 5.88
N CYS A 147 7.12 -5.96 6.91
CA CYS A 147 6.76 -6.53 8.21
C CYS A 147 5.58 -5.80 8.85
N LEU A 148 5.60 -4.47 8.87
CA LEU A 148 4.49 -3.66 9.38
C LEU A 148 3.20 -3.89 8.59
N THR A 149 3.27 -4.01 7.27
CA THR A 149 2.10 -4.27 6.42
C THR A 149 1.53 -5.66 6.70
N VAL A 150 2.37 -6.67 6.90
CA VAL A 150 1.93 -8.01 7.31
C VAL A 150 1.24 -7.98 8.67
N LEU A 151 1.84 -7.34 9.67
CA LEU A 151 1.23 -7.19 10.99
C LEU A 151 -0.12 -6.47 10.92
N SER A 152 -0.19 -5.39 10.14
CA SER A 152 -1.43 -4.64 9.90
C SER A 152 -2.48 -5.50 9.18
N THR A 153 -2.06 -6.35 8.25
CA THR A 153 -2.96 -7.29 7.55
C THR A 153 -3.54 -8.31 8.52
N PHE A 154 -2.72 -8.90 9.39
CA PHE A 154 -3.21 -9.79 10.44
C PHE A 154 -4.19 -9.09 11.38
N PHE A 155 -3.85 -7.88 11.85
CA PHE A 155 -4.74 -7.09 12.69
C PHE A 155 -6.08 -6.81 11.98
N PHE A 156 -6.03 -6.44 10.70
CA PHE A 156 -7.24 -6.21 9.92
C PHE A 156 -8.10 -7.47 9.80
N LEU A 157 -7.51 -8.61 9.45
CA LEU A 157 -8.23 -9.87 9.24
C LEU A 157 -8.88 -10.39 10.54
N PHE A 158 -8.17 -10.31 11.66
CA PHE A 158 -8.63 -10.91 12.92
C PHE A 158 -9.43 -9.96 13.83
N LYS A 159 -9.23 -8.64 13.69
CA LYS A 159 -9.88 -7.65 14.56
C LYS A 159 -10.75 -6.66 13.80
N ALA A 160 -10.14 -5.85 12.91
CA ALA A 160 -10.85 -4.74 12.28
C ALA A 160 -11.95 -5.19 11.30
N GLY A 161 -11.68 -6.18 10.45
CA GLY A 161 -12.65 -6.71 9.49
C GLY A 161 -13.87 -7.35 10.15
N PRO A 162 -13.70 -8.29 11.11
CA PRO A 162 -14.83 -8.83 11.87
C PRO A 162 -15.59 -7.78 12.66
N HIS A 163 -14.89 -6.80 13.28
CA HIS A 163 -15.53 -5.68 13.96
C HIS A 163 -16.40 -4.86 13.01
N PHE A 164 -15.85 -4.48 11.85
CA PHE A 164 -16.60 -3.78 10.83
C PHE A 164 -17.86 -4.54 10.40
N ASN A 165 -17.73 -5.82 10.09
CA ASN A 165 -18.88 -6.63 9.63
C ASN A 165 -20.00 -6.75 10.65
N ARG A 166 -19.69 -6.63 11.96
CA ARG A 166 -20.66 -6.65 13.05
C ARG A 166 -21.31 -5.30 13.34
N HIS A 167 -20.62 -4.20 13.08
CA HIS A 167 -21.03 -2.85 13.50
C HIS A 167 -21.29 -1.89 12.35
N LYS A 168 -21.11 -2.32 11.09
CA LYS A 168 -21.44 -1.48 9.93
C LYS A 168 -22.93 -1.11 9.95
N LEU A 169 -23.20 0.14 9.70
CA LEU A 169 -24.56 0.69 9.66
C LEU A 169 -25.26 0.46 8.31
N ARG A 170 -24.49 -0.02 7.31
CA ARG A 170 -24.92 -0.29 5.92
C ARG A 170 -24.15 -1.45 5.30
#